data_248614b79e0e63efc34e4f94f37f4bc6
#
_entry.id   248614b79e0e63efc34e4f94f37f4bc6
#
_cell.length_a   1.000
_cell.length_b   1.000
_cell.length_c   1.000
_cell.angle_alpha   90.00
_cell.angle_beta   90.00
_cell.angle_gamma   90.00
#
_symmetry.space_group_name_H-M   'P 1'
#
loop_
_entity.id
_entity.type
_entity.pdbx_description
1 polymer ?
#
loop_
_entity_poly.entity_id
_entity_poly.type
_entity_poly.pdbx_seq_one_letter_code
_entity_poly.pdbx_strand_id
1 'polypeptide(L)'
;MIGSVKTAFQQRQKAYHAWHTAESELQKRKTTQDKLLRQGKSQQDKLSQLSADVADAERRVHQARLLFEDMGRLMRAELERFEREKVEDFKSGVETYLESAVEAQKEVCDCLLPYPSYFTAFLPLLIVARLAWSTANEYHPAHRNLGDLSNAT
;
A
#
# COMPACT_ATOMS: atom_id res chain seq x y z
N MET A 1 5.40 3.73 9.46
CA MET A 1 4.43 3.53 8.38
C MET A 1 4.53 2.20 7.63
N ILE A 2 5.66 1.83 7.04
CA ILE A 2 5.82 0.56 6.30
C ILE A 2 5.49 -0.68 7.14
N GLY A 3 5.79 -0.67 8.45
CA GLY A 3 5.46 -1.77 9.37
C GLY A 3 3.96 -2.01 9.54
N SER A 4 3.14 -0.96 9.57
CA SER A 4 1.68 -1.07 9.73
C SER A 4 1.01 -1.65 8.48
N VAL A 5 1.47 -1.28 7.29
CA VAL A 5 0.98 -1.83 6.02
C VAL A 5 1.30 -3.33 5.93
N LYS A 6 2.53 -3.74 6.23
CA LYS A 6 2.92 -5.16 6.28
C LYS A 6 2.03 -5.97 7.23
N THR A 7 1.77 -5.42 8.42
CA THR A 7 0.90 -6.06 9.42
C THR A 7 -0.53 -6.20 8.91
N ALA A 8 -1.08 -5.17 8.26
CA ALA A 8 -2.42 -5.20 7.66
C ALA A 8 -2.55 -6.29 6.59
N PHE A 9 -1.56 -6.43 5.70
CA PHE A 9 -1.52 -7.52 4.71
C PHE A 9 -1.48 -8.91 5.37
N GLN A 10 -0.67 -9.08 6.41
CA GLN A 10 -0.60 -10.35 7.14
C GLN A 10 -1.92 -10.69 7.84
N GLN A 11 -2.59 -9.70 8.43
CA GLN A 11 -3.89 -9.91 9.07
C GLN A 11 -4.97 -10.27 8.04
N ARG A 12 -5.00 -9.58 6.89
CA ARG A 12 -5.92 -9.92 5.80
C ARG A 12 -5.68 -11.34 5.28
N GLN A 13 -4.43 -11.76 5.15
CA GLN A 13 -4.09 -13.13 4.75
C GLN A 13 -4.57 -14.16 5.78
N LYS A 14 -4.43 -13.89 7.08
CA LYS A 14 -4.97 -14.74 8.14
C LYS A 14 -6.50 -14.84 8.07
N ALA A 15 -7.20 -13.73 7.84
CA ALA A 15 -8.65 -13.71 7.69
C ALA A 15 -9.11 -14.52 6.45
N TYR A 16 -8.37 -14.43 5.34
CA TYR A 16 -8.59 -15.25 4.15
C TYR A 16 -8.50 -16.75 4.45
N HIS A 17 -7.43 -17.18 5.11
CA HIS A 17 -7.25 -18.57 5.50
C HIS A 17 -8.33 -19.04 6.48
N ALA A 18 -8.72 -18.21 7.45
CA ALA A 18 -9.79 -18.53 8.39
C ALA A 18 -11.12 -18.72 7.66
N TRP A 19 -11.46 -17.87 6.70
CA TRP A 19 -12.66 -18.02 5.88
C TRP A 19 -12.62 -19.33 5.07
N HIS A 20 -11.55 -19.62 4.32
CA HIS A 20 -11.45 -20.87 3.55
C HIS A 20 -11.46 -22.13 4.42
N THR A 21 -10.88 -22.07 5.61
CA THR A 21 -10.95 -23.17 6.58
C THR A 21 -12.40 -23.41 7.02
N ALA A 22 -13.13 -22.34 7.36
CA ALA A 22 -14.54 -22.42 7.74
C ALA A 22 -15.40 -22.98 6.59
N GLU A 23 -15.17 -22.55 5.34
CA GLU A 23 -15.86 -23.12 4.16
C GLU A 23 -15.60 -24.61 3.99
N SER A 24 -14.35 -25.05 4.13
CA SER A 24 -13.97 -26.45 4.05
C SER A 24 -14.67 -27.29 5.14
N GLU A 25 -14.74 -26.77 6.37
CA GLU A 25 -15.45 -27.42 7.47
C GLU A 25 -16.95 -27.50 7.22
N LEU A 26 -17.56 -26.43 6.72
CA LEU A 26 -18.98 -26.40 6.34
C LEU A 26 -19.27 -27.48 5.28
N GLN A 27 -18.42 -27.56 4.25
CA GLN A 27 -18.58 -28.54 3.18
C GLN A 27 -18.50 -29.97 3.69
N LYS A 28 -17.57 -30.26 4.61
CA LYS A 28 -17.45 -31.58 5.26
C LYS A 28 -18.72 -31.93 6.06
N ARG A 29 -19.27 -30.96 6.83
CA ARG A 29 -20.49 -31.18 7.63
C ARG A 29 -21.70 -31.40 6.73
N LYS A 30 -21.88 -30.62 5.64
CA LYS A 30 -22.93 -30.83 4.64
C LYS A 30 -22.82 -32.22 3.99
N THR A 31 -21.63 -32.64 3.59
CA THR A 31 -21.40 -33.96 3.00
C THR A 31 -21.76 -35.07 3.98
N THR A 32 -21.48 -34.90 5.28
CA THR A 32 -21.84 -35.86 6.32
C THR A 32 -23.35 -35.90 6.54
N GLN A 33 -24.01 -34.75 6.55
CA GLN A 33 -25.48 -34.64 6.61
C GLN A 33 -26.14 -35.37 5.44
N ASP A 34 -25.68 -35.15 4.21
CA ASP A 34 -26.20 -35.80 3.01
C ASP A 34 -26.03 -37.33 3.06
N LYS A 35 -24.91 -37.81 3.58
CA LYS A 35 -24.67 -39.25 3.78
C LYS A 35 -25.66 -39.86 4.79
N LEU A 36 -25.88 -39.18 5.89
CA LEU A 36 -26.88 -39.64 6.91
C LEU A 36 -28.31 -39.62 6.39
N LEU A 37 -28.68 -38.62 5.62
CA LEU A 37 -29.98 -38.51 4.95
C LEU A 37 -30.24 -39.71 4.01
N ARG A 38 -29.23 -40.15 3.30
CA ARG A 38 -29.31 -41.31 2.39
C ARG A 38 -29.39 -42.65 3.11
N GLN A 39 -28.84 -42.75 4.34
CA GLN A 39 -28.82 -43.99 5.11
C GLN A 39 -30.14 -44.34 5.82
N GLY A 40 -31.15 -43.44 5.83
CA GLY A 40 -32.49 -43.73 6.27
C GLY A 40 -32.79 -43.45 7.74
N LYS A 41 -34.08 -43.57 8.11
CA LYS A 41 -34.80 -42.96 9.22
C LYS A 41 -34.41 -43.28 10.66
N SER A 42 -33.40 -44.10 10.92
CA SER A 42 -33.10 -44.57 12.30
C SER A 42 -32.31 -43.61 13.19
N GLN A 43 -31.95 -42.38 12.72
CA GLN A 43 -31.06 -41.49 13.46
C GLN A 43 -31.56 -40.03 13.49
N GLN A 44 -32.85 -39.83 13.75
CA GLN A 44 -33.48 -38.50 13.79
C GLN A 44 -32.79 -37.52 14.73
N ASP A 45 -32.35 -37.97 15.91
CA ASP A 45 -31.63 -37.11 16.88
C ASP A 45 -30.26 -36.68 16.37
N LYS A 46 -29.54 -37.58 15.74
CA LYS A 46 -28.24 -37.25 15.12
C LYS A 46 -28.40 -36.29 13.95
N LEU A 47 -29.47 -36.43 13.18
CA LEU A 47 -29.73 -35.53 12.05
C LEU A 47 -30.11 -34.11 12.56
N SER A 48 -30.90 -34.00 13.65
CA SER A 48 -31.20 -32.70 14.23
C SER A 48 -29.97 -31.99 14.79
N GLN A 49 -29.12 -32.75 15.50
CA GLN A 49 -27.83 -32.20 15.98
C GLN A 49 -26.92 -31.76 14.84
N LEU A 50 -26.81 -32.56 13.79
CA LEU A 50 -25.96 -32.24 12.64
C LEU A 50 -26.50 -31.02 11.84
N SER A 51 -27.83 -30.86 11.79
CA SER A 51 -28.44 -29.68 11.18
C SER A 51 -28.12 -28.41 11.97
N ALA A 52 -28.10 -28.46 13.30
CA ALA A 52 -27.66 -27.35 14.15
C ALA A 52 -26.16 -27.04 13.94
N ASP A 53 -25.33 -28.09 13.82
CA ASP A 53 -23.91 -27.93 13.55
C ASP A 53 -23.63 -27.31 12.17
N VAL A 54 -24.42 -27.65 11.15
CA VAL A 54 -24.33 -27.04 9.81
C VAL A 54 -24.71 -25.57 9.89
N ALA A 55 -25.81 -25.24 10.56
CA ALA A 55 -26.23 -23.84 10.73
C ALA A 55 -25.20 -22.99 11.51
N ASP A 56 -24.55 -23.59 12.52
CA ASP A 56 -23.43 -22.91 13.21
C ASP A 56 -22.23 -22.71 12.31
N ALA A 57 -21.87 -23.71 11.52
CA ALA A 57 -20.79 -23.60 10.55
C ALA A 57 -21.08 -22.53 9.47
N GLU A 58 -22.33 -22.42 9.00
CA GLU A 58 -22.74 -21.37 8.06
C GLU A 58 -22.58 -19.97 8.66
N ARG A 59 -22.97 -19.80 9.93
CA ARG A 59 -22.75 -18.53 10.64
C ARG A 59 -21.27 -18.18 10.76
N ARG A 60 -20.39 -19.16 11.04
CA ARG A 60 -18.94 -18.97 11.11
C ARG A 60 -18.36 -18.56 9.76
N VAL A 61 -18.77 -19.21 8.67
CA VAL A 61 -18.37 -18.83 7.31
C VAL A 61 -18.77 -17.40 7.01
N HIS A 62 -20.03 -17.05 7.31
CA HIS A 62 -20.51 -15.69 7.07
C HIS A 62 -19.71 -14.64 7.87
N GLN A 63 -19.46 -14.88 9.15
CA GLN A 63 -18.66 -13.99 10.00
C GLN A 63 -17.20 -13.85 9.49
N ALA A 64 -16.57 -14.97 9.12
CA ALA A 64 -15.22 -14.96 8.60
C ALA A 64 -15.11 -14.20 7.27
N ARG A 65 -16.11 -14.35 6.40
CA ARG A 65 -16.22 -13.63 5.14
C ARG A 65 -16.38 -12.12 5.36
N LEU A 66 -17.29 -11.71 6.24
CA LEU A 66 -17.47 -10.29 6.58
C LEU A 66 -16.18 -9.68 7.12
N LEU A 67 -15.48 -10.38 8.01
CA LEU A 67 -14.20 -9.92 8.55
C LEU A 67 -13.17 -9.72 7.44
N PHE A 68 -13.06 -10.64 6.49
CA PHE A 68 -12.16 -10.52 5.34
C PHE A 68 -12.51 -9.33 4.44
N GLU A 69 -13.80 -9.13 4.16
CA GLU A 69 -14.30 -8.02 3.36
C GLU A 69 -14.05 -6.66 4.06
N ASP A 70 -14.31 -6.58 5.36
CA ASP A 70 -14.06 -5.38 6.17
C ASP A 70 -12.58 -5.01 6.22
N MET A 71 -11.71 -5.99 6.44
CA MET A 71 -10.27 -5.76 6.37
C MET A 71 -9.82 -5.27 4.99
N GLY A 72 -10.44 -5.79 3.93
CA GLY A 72 -10.18 -5.32 2.56
C GLY A 72 -10.58 -3.87 2.33
N ARG A 73 -11.71 -3.44 2.91
CA ARG A 73 -12.17 -2.03 2.84
C ARG A 73 -11.24 -1.10 3.62
N LEU A 74 -10.92 -1.46 4.86
CA LEU A 74 -10.02 -0.69 5.71
C LEU A 74 -8.64 -0.54 5.06
N MET A 75 -8.10 -1.62 4.49
CA MET A 75 -6.80 -1.60 3.84
C MET A 75 -6.78 -0.70 2.61
N ARG A 76 -7.84 -0.69 1.80
CA ARG A 76 -7.96 0.24 0.66
C ARG A 76 -7.99 1.70 1.14
N ALA A 77 -8.79 2.02 2.14
CA ALA A 77 -8.86 3.36 2.70
C ALA A 77 -7.51 3.82 3.26
N GLU A 78 -6.77 2.94 3.94
CA GLU A 78 -5.42 3.23 4.45
C GLU A 78 -4.39 3.41 3.34
N LEU A 79 -4.48 2.63 2.25
CA LEU A 79 -3.61 2.81 1.10
C LEU A 79 -3.88 4.15 0.40
N GLU A 80 -5.14 4.53 0.22
CA GLU A 80 -5.50 5.83 -0.35
C GLU A 80 -5.01 6.98 0.53
N ARG A 81 -5.10 6.84 1.85
CA ARG A 81 -4.54 7.82 2.79
C ARG A 81 -3.03 7.91 2.65
N PHE A 82 -2.35 6.76 2.64
CA PHE A 82 -0.91 6.68 2.48
C PHE A 82 -0.43 7.32 1.16
N GLU A 83 -1.13 7.07 0.06
CA GLU A 83 -0.79 7.67 -1.25
C GLU A 83 -0.86 9.20 -1.23
N ARG A 84 -1.82 9.78 -0.50
CA ARG A 84 -1.91 11.24 -0.32
C ARG A 84 -0.81 11.76 0.60
N GLU A 85 -0.65 11.14 1.76
CA GLU A 85 0.34 11.57 2.78
C GLU A 85 1.76 11.49 2.25
N LYS A 86 2.12 10.43 1.50
CA LYS A 86 3.49 10.30 0.96
C LYS A 86 3.88 11.42 0.01
N VAL A 87 2.92 11.97 -0.75
CA VAL A 87 3.19 13.10 -1.66
C VAL A 87 3.47 14.36 -0.86
N GLU A 88 2.68 14.64 0.17
CA GLU A 88 2.88 15.80 1.04
C GLU A 88 4.16 15.67 1.87
N ASP A 89 4.44 14.49 2.43
CA ASP A 89 5.68 14.21 3.17
C ASP A 89 6.91 14.40 2.27
N PHE A 90 6.85 13.90 1.03
CA PHE A 90 7.94 14.06 0.06
C PHE A 90 8.14 15.52 -0.31
N LYS A 91 7.06 16.25 -0.59
CA LYS A 91 7.09 17.67 -0.91
C LYS A 91 7.73 18.47 0.24
N SER A 92 7.23 18.29 1.46
CA SER A 92 7.77 18.94 2.65
C SER A 92 9.25 18.59 2.88
N GLY A 93 9.64 17.33 2.66
CA GLY A 93 11.04 16.91 2.76
C GLY A 93 11.94 17.59 1.73
N VAL A 94 11.48 17.74 0.49
CA VAL A 94 12.21 18.45 -0.57
C VAL A 94 12.29 19.94 -0.26
N GLU A 95 11.21 20.57 0.18
CA GLU A 95 11.19 22.00 0.58
C GLU A 95 12.23 22.25 1.70
N THR A 96 12.19 21.44 2.77
CA THR A 96 13.15 21.54 3.88
C THR A 96 14.61 21.35 3.42
N TYR A 97 14.83 20.38 2.52
CA TYR A 97 16.16 20.16 1.94
C TYR A 97 16.65 21.37 1.14
N LEU A 98 15.78 21.93 0.29
CA LEU A 98 16.13 23.10 -0.53
C LEU A 98 16.39 24.34 0.33
N GLU A 99 15.58 24.58 1.36
CA GLU A 99 15.79 25.67 2.31
C GLU A 99 17.16 25.54 3.02
N SER A 100 17.48 24.34 3.49
CA SER A 100 18.79 24.05 4.13
C SER A 100 19.95 24.22 3.16
N ALA A 101 19.78 23.81 1.89
CA ALA A 101 20.80 23.97 0.87
C ALA A 101 21.06 25.44 0.51
N VAL A 102 19.98 26.25 0.43
CA VAL A 102 20.08 27.70 0.19
C VAL A 102 20.79 28.39 1.36
N GLU A 103 20.46 28.01 2.59
CA GLU A 103 21.10 28.59 3.77
C GLU A 103 22.59 28.27 3.81
N ALA A 104 22.96 27.01 3.59
CA ALA A 104 24.37 26.61 3.49
C ALA A 104 25.12 27.36 2.37
N GLN A 105 24.45 27.60 1.23
CA GLN A 105 25.04 28.38 0.13
C GLN A 105 25.25 29.84 0.51
N LYS A 106 24.32 30.46 1.25
CA LYS A 106 24.49 31.83 1.77
C LYS A 106 25.70 31.91 2.72
N GLU A 107 25.80 30.98 3.66
CA GLU A 107 26.94 30.93 4.58
C GLU A 107 28.29 30.85 3.82
N VAL A 108 28.35 30.00 2.80
CA VAL A 108 29.55 29.89 1.94
C VAL A 108 29.81 31.20 1.22
N CYS A 109 28.79 31.86 0.66
CA CYS A 109 28.95 33.15 0.00
C CYS A 109 29.42 34.22 0.98
N ASP A 110 28.82 34.30 2.16
CA ASP A 110 29.22 35.28 3.20
C ASP A 110 30.68 35.08 3.66
N CYS A 111 31.13 33.85 3.77
CA CYS A 111 32.50 33.52 4.09
C CYS A 111 33.48 33.90 2.94
N LEU A 112 33.04 33.89 1.67
CA LEU A 112 33.90 34.18 0.52
C LEU A 112 33.89 35.67 0.14
N LEU A 113 32.85 36.44 0.49
CA LEU A 113 32.72 37.87 0.21
C LEU A 113 33.94 38.72 0.67
N PRO A 114 34.58 38.47 1.84
CA PRO A 114 35.76 39.20 2.27
C PRO A 114 36.99 38.95 1.42
N TYR A 115 37.01 37.92 0.57
CA TYR A 115 38.15 37.51 -0.22
C TYR A 115 37.85 37.55 -1.72
N PRO A 116 37.86 38.74 -2.37
CA PRO A 116 37.50 38.90 -3.78
C PRO A 116 38.40 38.14 -4.77
N SER A 117 39.63 37.81 -4.37
CA SER A 117 40.56 37.02 -5.18
C SER A 117 40.11 35.56 -5.40
N TYR A 118 39.32 34.98 -4.50
CA TYR A 118 38.78 33.64 -4.69
C TYR A 118 37.50 33.63 -5.55
N PHE A 119 36.76 34.75 -5.57
CA PHE A 119 35.53 34.89 -6.38
C PHE A 119 35.82 34.77 -7.86
N THR A 120 36.93 35.33 -8.35
CA THR A 120 37.37 35.25 -9.77
C THR A 120 37.78 33.85 -10.17
N ALA A 121 38.28 33.03 -9.24
CA ALA A 121 38.67 31.65 -9.52
C ALA A 121 37.45 30.68 -9.53
N PHE A 122 36.39 30.97 -8.75
CA PHE A 122 35.20 30.11 -8.68
C PHE A 122 34.11 30.46 -9.69
N LEU A 123 34.08 31.70 -10.21
CA LEU A 123 33.07 32.14 -11.18
C LEU A 123 33.02 31.26 -12.45
N PRO A 124 34.17 30.86 -13.05
CA PRO A 124 34.13 29.94 -14.19
C PRO A 124 33.53 28.56 -13.86
N LEU A 125 33.81 28.06 -12.66
CA LEU A 125 33.27 26.74 -12.21
C LEU A 125 31.76 26.76 -12.02
N LEU A 126 31.24 27.86 -11.46
CA LEU A 126 29.77 28.07 -11.28
C LEU A 126 29.08 28.25 -12.64
N ILE A 127 29.68 28.94 -13.58
CA ILE A 127 29.13 29.08 -14.94
C ILE A 127 29.12 27.73 -15.67
N VAL A 128 30.21 26.94 -15.57
CA VAL A 128 30.26 25.60 -16.17
C VAL A 128 29.24 24.65 -15.53
N ALA A 129 29.09 24.67 -14.20
CA ALA A 129 28.08 23.88 -13.50
C ALA A 129 26.65 24.28 -13.89
N ARG A 130 26.39 25.58 -14.07
CA ARG A 130 25.08 26.08 -14.53
C ARG A 130 24.80 25.69 -15.97
N LEU A 131 25.79 25.77 -16.85
CA LEU A 131 25.65 25.34 -18.24
C LEU A 131 25.45 23.82 -18.34
N ALA A 132 26.20 23.03 -17.58
CA ALA A 132 26.00 21.57 -17.50
C ALA A 132 24.64 21.19 -16.99
N TRP A 133 24.09 21.91 -15.99
CA TRP A 133 22.74 21.71 -15.51
C TRP A 133 21.68 22.08 -16.55
N SER A 134 21.86 23.21 -17.28
CA SER A 134 20.95 23.62 -18.35
C SER A 134 20.90 22.61 -19.48
N THR A 135 22.06 22.10 -19.92
CA THR A 135 22.13 21.08 -20.97
C THR A 135 21.55 19.73 -20.51
N ALA A 136 21.79 19.33 -19.26
CA ALA A 136 21.19 18.11 -18.72
C ALA A 136 19.65 18.18 -18.64
N ASN A 137 19.11 19.37 -18.37
CA ASN A 137 17.65 19.59 -18.30
C ASN A 137 16.98 19.72 -19.68
N GLU A 138 17.72 20.13 -20.72
CA GLU A 138 17.23 20.13 -22.11
C GLU A 138 17.19 18.71 -22.72
N TYR A 139 18.03 17.79 -22.26
CA TYR A 139 18.05 16.39 -22.73
C TYR A 139 17.02 15.48 -22.05
N HIS A 140 16.11 15.99 -21.19
CA HIS A 140 15.06 15.22 -20.55
C HIS A 140 13.62 15.59 -20.99
N PRO A 141 13.28 15.58 -22.30
CA PRO A 141 11.90 15.76 -22.77
C PRO A 141 11.08 14.46 -22.80
N ALA A 142 11.61 13.30 -22.34
CA ALA A 142 11.06 12.00 -22.68
C ALA A 142 9.96 11.44 -21.73
N HIS A 143 9.55 12.15 -20.68
CA HIS A 143 8.52 11.61 -19.75
C HIS A 143 7.20 12.38 -19.69
N ARG A 144 6.90 13.26 -20.66
CA ARG A 144 5.64 14.01 -20.64
C ARG A 144 4.50 13.38 -21.46
N ASN A 145 4.70 12.23 -22.11
CA ASN A 145 3.71 11.61 -23.02
C ASN A 145 3.26 10.20 -22.61
N LEU A 146 3.18 9.87 -21.32
CA LEU A 146 2.58 8.61 -20.84
C LEU A 146 1.14 8.77 -20.33
N GLY A 147 0.53 9.97 -20.45
CA GLY A 147 -0.83 10.26 -20.01
C GLY A 147 -1.95 9.99 -21.02
N ASP A 148 -1.65 9.83 -22.31
CA ASP A 148 -2.69 9.84 -23.38
C ASP A 148 -3.04 8.47 -23.98
N LEU A 149 -2.59 7.36 -23.42
CA LEU A 149 -2.92 6.02 -23.92
C LEU A 149 -4.02 5.28 -23.14
N SER A 150 -4.70 5.92 -22.22
CA SER A 150 -5.76 5.29 -21.39
C SER A 150 -7.19 5.56 -21.88
N ASN A 151 -7.40 6.27 -23.00
CA ASN A 151 -8.74 6.62 -23.48
C ASN A 151 -9.09 6.02 -24.86
N ALA A 152 -8.49 4.91 -25.27
CA ALA A 152 -8.85 4.23 -26.51
C ALA A 152 -9.01 2.72 -26.28
N THR A 153 -10.07 2.29 -25.57
CA THR A 153 -10.85 1.06 -25.78
C THR A 153 -12.09 1.07 -24.92
#